data_92957fecf522f103d6bf60741b812232
#
_entry.id   92957fecf522f103d6bf60741b812232
#
_cell.length_a   1.000
_cell.length_b   1.000
_cell.length_c   1.000
_cell.angle_alpha   90.00
_cell.angle_beta   90.00
_cell.angle_gamma   90.00
#
_symmetry.space_group_name_H-M   'P 1'
#
loop_
_entity.id
_entity.type
_entity.pdbx_description
1 polymer ?
#
loop_
_entity_poly.entity_id
_entity_poly.type
_entity_poly.pdbx_seq_one_letter_code
_entity_poly.pdbx_strand_id
1 'polypeptide(L)'
;LDKWFRYKDENHLILQKVILVASLIPNIARPIQVLHGEKGSSKTSTMKLVRDIIDPAIVPVVSIPKTIDDLAVYISKNYVPCFDNIDTISNQVSDLLCIAVTGGGHTKRKLYTDDEEQVMFFQRFIVLNGINVVATRPDLLDRCILLELERIPPNERKEEKVLREEFEKDKPIILGAIFETLSKAMSIYDQVELNNLGRMADFTRWGYAIAEVLGIGGDKFLEAYLNNQNNANIEALESHPVGFAMYKFMEDKTVWSGSPTKLLSELEIVAGFEKIDTTNSNWAKTPNVLSRRLNEIKSNLLDVGIEFERSKGKNREIKITRM
;
A
#
# COMPACT_ATOMS: atom_id res chain seq x y z
N LEU A 1 3.60 -13.97 -17.48
CA LEU A 1 2.75 -13.33 -16.46
C LEU A 1 1.73 -12.39 -17.10
N ASP A 2 2.06 -11.65 -18.13
CA ASP A 2 1.24 -10.62 -18.79
C ASP A 2 -0.14 -11.13 -19.25
N LYS A 3 -0.25 -12.42 -19.59
CA LYS A 3 -1.53 -13.09 -19.88
C LYS A 3 -2.47 -13.17 -18.67
N TRP A 4 -1.91 -13.23 -17.44
CA TRP A 4 -2.65 -13.56 -16.22
C TRP A 4 -3.00 -12.35 -15.37
N PHE A 5 -2.22 -11.26 -15.51
CA PHE A 5 -2.37 -10.05 -14.71
C PHE A 5 -2.63 -8.85 -15.62
N ARG A 6 -3.83 -8.29 -15.53
CA ARG A 6 -4.25 -7.12 -16.30
C ARG A 6 -4.21 -5.88 -15.43
N TYR A 7 -3.07 -5.24 -15.44
CA TYR A 7 -2.89 -3.95 -14.76
C TYR A 7 -3.13 -2.78 -15.73
N LYS A 8 -3.45 -1.63 -15.17
CA LYS A 8 -3.73 -0.39 -15.89
C LYS A 8 -2.56 0.08 -16.75
N ASP A 9 -1.34 -0.14 -16.28
CA ASP A 9 -0.12 0.25 -16.99
C ASP A 9 1.05 -0.71 -16.76
N GLU A 10 2.14 -0.48 -17.48
CA GLU A 10 3.35 -1.30 -17.42
C GLU A 10 4.04 -1.23 -16.04
N ASN A 11 3.98 -0.08 -15.35
CA ASN A 11 4.63 0.07 -14.04
C ASN A 11 4.02 -0.89 -13.01
N HIS A 12 2.70 -1.03 -12.98
CA HIS A 12 2.02 -1.98 -12.10
C HIS A 12 2.41 -3.44 -12.42
N LEU A 13 2.61 -3.77 -13.70
CA LEU A 13 3.05 -5.10 -14.11
C LEU A 13 4.51 -5.37 -13.71
N ILE A 14 5.40 -4.37 -13.82
CA ILE A 14 6.78 -4.44 -13.34
C ILE A 14 6.80 -4.73 -11.84
N LEU A 15 6.05 -3.95 -11.06
CA LEU A 15 5.94 -4.13 -9.61
C LEU A 15 5.42 -5.51 -9.26
N GLN A 16 4.39 -6.02 -9.96
CA GLN A 16 3.87 -7.37 -9.75
C GLN A 16 4.91 -8.45 -10.01
N LYS A 17 5.67 -8.35 -11.10
CA LYS A 17 6.73 -9.31 -11.43
C LYS A 17 7.80 -9.36 -10.34
N VAL A 18 8.24 -8.18 -9.89
CA VAL A 18 9.22 -8.05 -8.81
C VAL A 18 8.69 -8.59 -7.48
N ILE A 19 7.45 -8.24 -7.11
CA ILE A 19 6.81 -8.71 -5.87
C ILE A 19 6.73 -10.24 -5.84
N LEU A 20 6.34 -10.89 -6.93
CA LEU A 20 6.23 -12.35 -6.97
C LEU A 20 7.57 -13.04 -6.69
N VAL A 21 8.66 -12.54 -7.26
CA VAL A 21 9.99 -13.09 -6.98
C VAL A 21 10.45 -12.76 -5.56
N ALA A 22 10.29 -11.50 -5.13
CA ALA A 22 10.70 -11.03 -3.81
C ALA A 22 9.89 -11.69 -2.66
N SER A 23 8.68 -12.17 -2.95
CA SER A 23 7.86 -12.89 -1.95
C SER A 23 8.50 -14.17 -1.44
N LEU A 24 9.40 -14.78 -2.21
CA LEU A 24 10.10 -16.01 -1.83
C LEU A 24 11.40 -15.75 -1.02
N ILE A 25 11.82 -14.51 -0.86
CA ILE A 25 13.02 -14.16 -0.09
C ILE A 25 12.66 -14.15 1.40
N PRO A 26 13.30 -14.96 2.26
CA PRO A 26 12.98 -14.98 3.68
C PRO A 26 13.50 -13.74 4.42
N ASN A 27 12.90 -13.42 5.55
CA ASN A 27 13.39 -12.45 6.54
C ASN A 27 13.65 -11.02 6.01
N ILE A 28 12.91 -10.59 5.00
CA ILE A 28 12.89 -9.20 4.55
C ILE A 28 11.53 -8.56 4.75
N ALA A 29 11.50 -7.27 5.07
CA ALA A 29 10.27 -6.50 5.02
C ALA A 29 9.81 -6.35 3.57
N ARG A 30 8.53 -6.60 3.31
CA ARG A 30 7.93 -6.51 1.97
C ARG A 30 6.70 -5.64 2.01
N PRO A 31 6.45 -4.85 0.96
CA PRO A 31 5.24 -4.05 0.90
C PRO A 31 3.99 -4.94 0.81
N ILE A 32 2.92 -4.45 1.42
CA ILE A 32 1.58 -5.00 1.26
C ILE A 32 1.13 -4.74 -0.17
N GLN A 33 0.69 -5.77 -0.85
CA GLN A 33 0.09 -5.63 -2.17
C GLN A 33 -1.38 -5.24 -2.03
N VAL A 34 -1.77 -4.07 -2.50
CA VAL A 34 -3.16 -3.59 -2.51
C VAL A 34 -3.68 -3.62 -3.94
N LEU A 35 -4.63 -4.51 -4.19
CA LEU A 35 -5.32 -4.60 -5.47
C LEU A 35 -6.55 -3.71 -5.44
N HIS A 36 -6.62 -2.74 -6.34
CA HIS A 36 -7.76 -1.84 -6.45
C HIS A 36 -8.22 -1.69 -7.91
N GLY A 37 -9.34 -1.02 -8.13
CA GLY A 37 -9.93 -0.81 -9.45
C GLY A 37 -11.44 -1.05 -9.48
N GLU A 38 -12.05 -0.79 -10.61
CA GLU A 38 -13.49 -0.85 -10.83
C GLU A 38 -14.09 -2.24 -10.56
N LYS A 39 -15.42 -2.27 -10.40
CA LYS A 39 -16.17 -3.53 -10.34
C LYS A 39 -15.99 -4.34 -11.63
N GLY A 40 -15.59 -5.61 -11.52
CA GLY A 40 -15.33 -6.47 -12.68
C GLY A 40 -13.92 -6.40 -13.25
N SER A 41 -12.95 -5.85 -12.52
CA SER A 41 -11.51 -5.85 -12.87
C SER A 41 -10.75 -7.10 -12.37
N SER A 42 -11.44 -8.17 -11.98
CA SER A 42 -10.85 -9.45 -11.57
C SER A 42 -9.93 -9.42 -10.35
N LYS A 43 -10.08 -8.44 -9.45
CA LYS A 43 -9.27 -8.31 -8.23
C LYS A 43 -9.17 -9.61 -7.44
N THR A 44 -10.31 -10.21 -7.11
CA THR A 44 -10.37 -11.48 -6.36
C THR A 44 -9.69 -12.63 -7.12
N SER A 45 -9.87 -12.71 -8.44
CA SER A 45 -9.21 -13.73 -9.26
C SER A 45 -7.69 -13.54 -9.26
N THR A 46 -7.22 -12.31 -9.45
CA THR A 46 -5.79 -11.96 -9.37
C THR A 46 -5.20 -12.34 -8.01
N MET A 47 -5.90 -12.01 -6.92
CA MET A 47 -5.49 -12.38 -5.56
C MET A 47 -5.37 -13.90 -5.39
N LYS A 48 -6.34 -14.67 -5.90
CA LYS A 48 -6.30 -16.15 -5.88
C LYS A 48 -5.11 -16.69 -6.65
N LEU A 49 -4.78 -16.13 -7.83
CA LEU A 49 -3.62 -16.53 -8.63
C LEU A 49 -2.30 -16.23 -7.90
N VAL A 50 -2.15 -15.04 -7.31
CA VAL A 50 -0.96 -14.69 -6.50
C VAL A 50 -0.80 -15.68 -5.35
N ARG A 51 -1.89 -15.96 -4.63
CA ARG A 51 -1.89 -16.92 -3.53
C ARG A 51 -1.49 -18.32 -4.00
N ASP A 52 -2.02 -18.77 -5.12
CA ASP A 52 -1.78 -20.11 -5.65
C ASP A 52 -0.33 -20.29 -6.16
N ILE A 53 0.31 -19.22 -6.64
CA ILE A 53 1.73 -19.25 -7.02
C ILE A 53 2.63 -19.39 -5.80
N ILE A 54 2.38 -18.62 -4.71
CA ILE A 54 3.35 -18.44 -3.63
C ILE A 54 3.06 -19.37 -2.45
N ASP A 55 1.81 -19.44 -2.01
CA ASP A 55 1.37 -20.13 -0.79
C ASP A 55 -0.02 -20.75 -1.02
N PRO A 56 -0.13 -21.84 -1.80
CA PRO A 56 -1.41 -22.48 -2.14
C PRO A 56 -2.20 -22.86 -0.91
N ALA A 57 -3.50 -22.55 -0.87
CA ALA A 57 -4.38 -22.86 0.24
C ALA A 57 -5.76 -23.31 -0.23
N ILE A 58 -6.40 -24.21 0.54
CA ILE A 58 -7.78 -24.67 0.27
C ILE A 58 -8.76 -23.50 0.27
N VAL A 59 -8.59 -22.56 1.20
CA VAL A 59 -9.35 -21.29 1.25
C VAL A 59 -8.38 -20.16 0.92
N PRO A 60 -8.28 -19.75 -0.36
CA PRO A 60 -7.24 -18.82 -0.80
C PRO A 60 -7.44 -17.38 -0.33
N VAL A 61 -8.69 -16.95 -0.12
CA VAL A 61 -9.05 -15.58 0.27
C VAL A 61 -10.10 -15.60 1.36
N VAL A 62 -10.04 -14.65 2.29
CA VAL A 62 -10.99 -14.48 3.39
C VAL A 62 -11.31 -12.99 3.59
N SER A 63 -12.38 -12.69 4.31
CA SER A 63 -12.62 -11.34 4.82
C SER A 63 -11.74 -11.10 6.05
N ILE A 64 -11.43 -9.84 6.38
CA ILE A 64 -10.70 -9.50 7.62
C ILE A 64 -11.50 -10.01 8.83
N PRO A 65 -10.87 -10.81 9.72
CA PRO A 65 -11.49 -11.23 10.97
C PRO A 65 -11.94 -10.06 11.85
N LYS A 66 -13.04 -10.25 12.58
CA LYS A 66 -13.64 -9.17 13.38
C LYS A 66 -12.79 -8.75 14.59
N THR A 67 -12.05 -9.68 15.18
CA THR A 67 -11.19 -9.39 16.32
C THR A 67 -9.71 -9.35 15.90
N ILE A 68 -8.94 -8.52 16.59
CA ILE A 68 -7.49 -8.42 16.35
C ILE A 68 -6.79 -9.74 16.66
N ASP A 69 -7.23 -10.44 17.68
CA ASP A 69 -6.69 -11.75 18.06
C ASP A 69 -6.88 -12.80 16.96
N ASP A 70 -8.08 -12.88 16.39
CA ASP A 70 -8.37 -13.82 15.29
C ASP A 70 -7.57 -13.43 14.04
N LEU A 71 -7.42 -12.13 13.77
CA LEU A 71 -6.60 -11.63 12.67
C LEU A 71 -5.13 -12.01 12.88
N ALA A 72 -4.57 -11.83 14.09
CA ALA A 72 -3.21 -12.21 14.42
C ALA A 72 -2.99 -13.73 14.27
N VAL A 73 -3.94 -14.55 14.75
CA VAL A 73 -3.91 -16.01 14.57
C VAL A 73 -3.92 -16.37 13.08
N TYR A 74 -4.78 -15.75 12.27
CA TYR A 74 -4.84 -16.02 10.83
C TYR A 74 -3.51 -15.64 10.14
N ILE A 75 -2.97 -14.46 10.43
CA ILE A 75 -1.68 -13.98 9.89
C ILE A 75 -0.54 -14.93 10.31
N SER A 76 -0.54 -15.42 11.56
CA SER A 76 0.52 -16.30 12.05
C SER A 76 0.58 -17.64 11.32
N LYS A 77 -0.56 -18.14 10.84
CA LYS A 77 -0.71 -19.46 10.18
C LYS A 77 -0.63 -19.42 8.66
N ASN A 78 -0.66 -18.25 8.05
CA ASN A 78 -0.63 -18.08 6.59
C ASN A 78 0.57 -17.26 6.19
N TYR A 79 1.35 -17.72 5.21
CA TYR A 79 2.49 -16.96 4.71
C TYR A 79 2.02 -15.79 3.84
N VAL A 80 1.00 -16.01 3.02
CA VAL A 80 0.37 -14.98 2.19
C VAL A 80 -1.10 -14.76 2.61
N PRO A 81 -1.38 -14.06 3.72
CA PRO A 81 -2.74 -13.69 4.07
C PRO A 81 -3.38 -12.83 2.98
N CYS A 82 -4.50 -13.27 2.42
CA CYS A 82 -5.25 -12.58 1.39
C CYS A 82 -6.61 -12.14 1.92
N PHE A 83 -6.83 -10.83 2.02
CA PHE A 83 -8.07 -10.25 2.53
C PHE A 83 -8.87 -9.56 1.43
N ASP A 84 -10.06 -10.07 1.17
CA ASP A 84 -10.92 -9.62 0.07
C ASP A 84 -12.07 -8.74 0.56
N ASN A 85 -12.55 -7.88 -0.35
CA ASN A 85 -13.72 -7.03 -0.15
C ASN A 85 -13.61 -6.11 1.08
N ILE A 86 -12.50 -5.38 1.16
CA ILE A 86 -12.24 -4.44 2.25
C ILE A 86 -12.81 -3.08 1.87
N ASP A 87 -13.66 -2.51 2.73
CA ASP A 87 -14.15 -1.14 2.58
C ASP A 87 -13.31 -0.14 3.38
N THR A 88 -12.99 -0.50 4.63
CA THR A 88 -12.21 0.34 5.54
C THR A 88 -11.32 -0.49 6.45
N ILE A 89 -10.20 0.07 6.87
CA ILE A 89 -9.27 -0.54 7.83
C ILE A 89 -9.26 0.28 9.12
N SER A 90 -9.57 -0.37 10.25
CA SER A 90 -9.47 0.28 11.57
C SER A 90 -8.00 0.54 11.97
N ASN A 91 -7.79 1.47 12.90
CA ASN A 91 -6.45 1.78 13.38
C ASN A 91 -5.71 0.55 13.93
N GLN A 92 -6.40 -0.29 14.70
CA GLN A 92 -5.80 -1.51 15.27
C GLN A 92 -5.41 -2.52 14.19
N VAL A 93 -6.26 -2.70 13.16
CA VAL A 93 -5.93 -3.56 12.02
C VAL A 93 -4.75 -3.00 11.25
N SER A 94 -4.73 -1.69 10.98
CA SER A 94 -3.60 -1.01 10.32
C SER A 94 -2.28 -1.23 11.06
N ASP A 95 -2.28 -1.07 12.40
CA ASP A 95 -1.08 -1.25 13.22
C ASP A 95 -0.58 -2.71 13.17
N LEU A 96 -1.50 -3.69 13.26
CA LEU A 96 -1.15 -5.11 13.16
C LEU A 96 -0.61 -5.47 11.77
N LEU A 97 -1.18 -4.94 10.68
CA LEU A 97 -0.68 -5.15 9.32
C LEU A 97 0.72 -4.57 9.15
N CYS A 98 0.99 -3.37 9.69
CA CYS A 98 2.33 -2.77 9.69
C CYS A 98 3.35 -3.68 10.39
N ILE A 99 3.03 -4.20 11.58
CA ILE A 99 3.87 -5.15 12.32
C ILE A 99 4.09 -6.43 11.50
N ALA A 100 3.03 -6.93 10.88
CA ALA A 100 3.05 -8.21 10.17
C ALA A 100 3.97 -8.21 8.94
N VAL A 101 4.19 -7.08 8.27
CA VAL A 101 5.05 -7.01 7.09
C VAL A 101 6.49 -6.62 7.41
N THR A 102 6.72 -5.90 8.50
CA THR A 102 8.07 -5.48 8.90
C THR A 102 8.77 -6.47 9.82
N GLY A 103 8.07 -7.44 10.34
CA GLY A 103 8.57 -8.40 11.33
C GLY A 103 8.28 -7.91 12.75
N GLY A 104 7.49 -8.69 13.48
CA GLY A 104 7.12 -8.39 14.86
C GLY A 104 6.17 -9.43 15.42
N GLY A 105 5.63 -9.17 16.59
CA GLY A 105 4.77 -10.11 17.27
C GLY A 105 3.48 -9.51 17.81
N HIS A 106 2.54 -10.38 18.07
CA HIS A 106 1.33 -10.10 18.82
C HIS A 106 1.27 -11.05 20.00
N THR A 107 0.99 -10.52 21.18
CA THR A 107 0.83 -11.30 22.40
C THR A 107 -0.64 -11.43 22.75
N LYS A 108 -1.06 -12.62 23.08
CA LYS A 108 -2.40 -12.93 23.54
C LYS A 108 -2.34 -13.75 24.82
N ARG A 109 -3.20 -13.44 25.78
CA ARG A 109 -3.38 -14.28 26.96
C ARG A 109 -3.91 -15.66 26.55
N LYS A 110 -3.27 -16.71 27.06
CA LYS A 110 -3.74 -18.07 26.85
C LYS A 110 -4.98 -18.31 27.70
N LEU A 111 -6.04 -18.85 27.09
CA LEU A 111 -7.26 -19.18 27.80
C LEU A 111 -6.99 -20.28 28.83
N TYR A 112 -7.58 -20.13 30.03
CA TYR A 112 -7.49 -21.06 31.14
C TYR A 112 -6.12 -21.16 31.88
N THR A 113 -5.24 -20.14 31.71
CA THR A 113 -4.00 -20.02 32.49
C THR A 113 -3.89 -18.59 33.03
N ASP A 114 -3.46 -18.45 34.29
CA ASP A 114 -3.42 -17.13 34.95
C ASP A 114 -2.26 -16.25 34.49
N ASP A 115 -1.12 -16.85 34.09
CA ASP A 115 0.14 -16.15 33.78
C ASP A 115 0.79 -16.51 32.43
N GLU A 116 0.15 -17.32 31.56
CA GLU A 116 0.75 -17.70 30.28
C GLU A 116 0.33 -16.78 29.14
N GLU A 117 1.32 -16.22 28.43
CA GLU A 117 1.14 -15.47 27.18
C GLU A 117 1.47 -16.36 25.98
N GLN A 118 0.62 -16.29 24.97
CA GLN A 118 0.93 -16.84 23.65
C GLN A 118 1.55 -15.72 22.80
N VAL A 119 2.84 -15.82 22.51
CA VAL A 119 3.56 -14.92 21.61
C VAL A 119 3.48 -15.47 20.19
N MET A 120 2.97 -14.68 19.27
CA MET A 120 2.94 -14.98 17.84
C MET A 120 3.91 -14.05 17.12
N PHE A 121 4.99 -14.58 16.56
CA PHE A 121 5.89 -13.83 15.70
C PHE A 121 5.56 -14.08 14.24
N PHE A 122 5.56 -13.05 13.42
CA PHE A 122 5.31 -13.18 11.99
C PHE A 122 5.98 -12.06 11.17
N GLN A 123 6.40 -12.44 9.99
CA GLN A 123 6.76 -11.55 8.89
C GLN A 123 6.14 -12.14 7.63
N ARG A 124 5.19 -11.42 7.04
CA ARG A 124 4.27 -11.99 6.03
C ARG A 124 4.23 -11.14 4.77
N PHE A 125 3.87 -11.77 3.67
CA PHE A 125 3.48 -11.10 2.45
C PHE A 125 1.96 -10.99 2.42
N ILE A 126 1.41 -9.78 2.55
CA ILE A 126 -0.03 -9.55 2.70
C ILE A 126 -0.60 -9.01 1.41
N VAL A 127 -1.75 -9.54 0.99
CA VAL A 127 -2.51 -9.05 -0.17
C VAL A 127 -3.87 -8.55 0.30
N LEU A 128 -4.19 -7.32 -0.04
CA LEU A 128 -5.48 -6.66 0.25
C LEU A 128 -6.23 -6.38 -1.05
N ASN A 129 -7.54 -6.44 -1.02
CA ASN A 129 -8.40 -6.09 -2.14
C ASN A 129 -9.56 -5.21 -1.66
N GLY A 130 -9.75 -4.08 -2.33
CA GLY A 130 -10.85 -3.14 -2.11
C GLY A 130 -11.30 -2.46 -3.40
N ILE A 131 -12.42 -1.74 -3.34
CA ILE A 131 -12.90 -0.92 -4.47
C ILE A 131 -12.05 0.34 -4.57
N ASN A 132 -11.80 0.98 -3.41
CA ASN A 132 -10.93 2.14 -3.26
C ASN A 132 -9.60 1.75 -2.61
N VAL A 133 -8.66 2.68 -2.52
CA VAL A 133 -7.45 2.48 -1.73
C VAL A 133 -7.84 2.35 -0.25
N VAL A 134 -7.71 1.13 0.27
CA VAL A 134 -8.13 0.80 1.64
C VAL A 134 -7.12 1.27 2.69
N ALA A 135 -5.87 1.47 2.30
CA ALA A 135 -4.80 1.98 3.16
C ALA A 135 -4.80 3.51 3.13
N THR A 136 -5.47 4.14 4.08
CA THR A 136 -5.56 5.62 4.15
C THR A 136 -4.65 6.23 5.21
N ARG A 137 -4.16 5.43 6.17
CA ARG A 137 -3.20 5.91 7.18
C ARG A 137 -1.80 5.97 6.59
N PRO A 138 -1.06 7.08 6.78
CA PRO A 138 0.28 7.27 6.23
C PRO A 138 1.22 6.11 6.52
N ASP A 139 1.26 5.65 7.75
CA ASP A 139 2.16 4.58 8.20
C ASP A 139 1.90 3.22 7.51
N LEU A 140 0.64 2.91 7.21
CA LEU A 140 0.28 1.72 6.45
C LEU A 140 0.57 1.93 4.95
N LEU A 141 0.26 3.11 4.43
CA LEU A 141 0.41 3.46 3.03
C LEU A 141 1.87 3.38 2.58
N ASP A 142 2.80 3.90 3.40
CA ASP A 142 4.24 3.80 3.17
C ASP A 142 4.76 2.34 3.05
N ARG A 143 3.94 1.38 3.47
CA ARG A 143 4.22 -0.05 3.42
C ARG A 143 3.41 -0.76 2.35
N CYS A 144 2.74 -0.03 1.48
CA CYS A 144 1.90 -0.60 0.42
C CYS A 144 2.50 -0.39 -0.97
N ILE A 145 2.15 -1.28 -1.87
CA ILE A 145 2.19 -1.06 -3.32
C ILE A 145 0.76 -1.16 -3.81
N LEU A 146 0.29 -0.08 -4.44
CA LEU A 146 -1.05 0.01 -5.01
C LEU A 146 -1.01 -0.50 -6.45
N LEU A 147 -1.79 -1.51 -6.76
CA LEU A 147 -1.86 -2.11 -8.09
C LEU A 147 -3.27 -1.98 -8.65
N GLU A 148 -3.42 -1.07 -9.59
CA GLU A 148 -4.71 -0.83 -10.26
C GLU A 148 -4.92 -1.84 -11.38
N LEU A 149 -6.05 -2.55 -11.30
CA LEU A 149 -6.45 -3.53 -12.28
C LEU A 149 -7.43 -2.95 -13.29
N GLU A 150 -7.19 -3.24 -14.55
CA GLU A 150 -8.06 -2.85 -15.65
C GLU A 150 -9.33 -3.71 -15.68
N ARG A 151 -10.45 -3.08 -16.04
CA ARG A 151 -11.73 -3.78 -16.19
C ARG A 151 -11.68 -4.76 -17.36
N ILE A 152 -12.11 -6.01 -17.15
CA ILE A 152 -12.23 -6.99 -18.22
C ILE A 152 -13.50 -6.74 -19.04
N PRO A 153 -13.39 -6.51 -20.34
CA PRO A 153 -14.53 -6.41 -21.24
C PRO A 153 -15.42 -7.65 -21.16
N PRO A 154 -16.76 -7.53 -21.27
CA PRO A 154 -17.67 -8.66 -21.14
C PRO A 154 -17.38 -9.83 -22.11
N ASN A 155 -16.91 -9.53 -23.31
CA ASN A 155 -16.55 -10.52 -24.36
C ASN A 155 -15.24 -11.26 -24.09
N GLU A 156 -14.42 -10.80 -23.16
CA GLU A 156 -13.14 -11.43 -22.80
C GLU A 156 -13.22 -12.20 -21.47
N ARG A 157 -14.37 -12.16 -20.80
CA ARG A 157 -14.58 -12.89 -19.55
C ARG A 157 -14.64 -14.37 -19.79
N LYS A 158 -13.90 -15.12 -18.97
CA LYS A 158 -13.89 -16.58 -18.97
C LYS A 158 -14.58 -17.12 -17.73
N GLU A 159 -15.12 -18.32 -17.82
CA GLU A 159 -15.58 -19.07 -16.66
C GLU A 159 -14.40 -19.36 -15.71
N GLU A 160 -14.65 -19.30 -14.41
CA GLU A 160 -13.58 -19.51 -13.39
C GLU A 160 -12.91 -20.89 -13.55
N LYS A 161 -13.67 -21.92 -13.91
CA LYS A 161 -13.14 -23.26 -14.16
C LYS A 161 -12.15 -23.28 -15.33
N VAL A 162 -12.49 -22.65 -16.44
CA VAL A 162 -11.63 -22.58 -17.64
C VAL A 162 -10.36 -21.81 -17.32
N LEU A 163 -10.49 -20.66 -16.62
CA LEU A 163 -9.36 -19.86 -16.19
C LEU A 163 -8.39 -20.67 -15.32
N ARG A 164 -8.93 -21.44 -14.38
CA ARG A 164 -8.14 -22.27 -13.48
C ARG A 164 -7.43 -23.41 -14.23
N GLU A 165 -8.12 -24.12 -15.12
CA GLU A 165 -7.52 -25.19 -15.93
C GLU A 165 -6.39 -24.69 -16.84
N GLU A 166 -6.54 -23.51 -17.42
CA GLU A 166 -5.48 -22.85 -18.20
C GLU A 166 -4.29 -22.46 -17.31
N PHE A 167 -4.57 -21.89 -16.13
CA PHE A 167 -3.54 -21.44 -15.20
C PHE A 167 -2.69 -22.60 -14.66
N GLU A 168 -3.29 -23.72 -14.32
CA GLU A 168 -2.58 -24.92 -13.84
C GLU A 168 -1.56 -25.44 -14.87
N LYS A 169 -1.80 -25.22 -16.17
CA LYS A 169 -0.84 -25.58 -17.24
C LYS A 169 0.35 -24.62 -17.29
N ASP A 170 0.11 -23.31 -17.05
CA ASP A 170 1.15 -22.29 -17.11
C ASP A 170 1.92 -22.17 -15.79
N LYS A 171 1.32 -22.55 -14.67
CA LYS A 171 1.87 -22.40 -13.31
C LYS A 171 3.27 -23.03 -13.13
N PRO A 172 3.58 -24.23 -13.61
CA PRO A 172 4.94 -24.79 -13.51
C PRO A 172 5.98 -23.94 -14.24
N ILE A 173 5.62 -23.36 -15.38
CA ILE A 173 6.50 -22.48 -16.18
C ILE A 173 6.73 -21.16 -15.42
N ILE A 174 5.67 -20.60 -14.84
CA ILE A 174 5.75 -19.38 -14.03
C ILE A 174 6.65 -19.61 -12.81
N LEU A 175 6.46 -20.71 -12.08
CA LEU A 175 7.30 -21.06 -10.93
C LEU A 175 8.76 -21.26 -11.32
N GLY A 176 9.03 -21.96 -12.43
CA GLY A 176 10.38 -22.14 -12.97
C GLY A 176 11.05 -20.79 -13.27
N ALA A 177 10.34 -19.87 -13.92
CA ALA A 177 10.84 -18.54 -14.21
C ALA A 177 11.09 -17.72 -12.93
N ILE A 178 10.24 -17.81 -11.92
CA ILE A 178 10.41 -17.13 -10.62
C ILE A 178 11.68 -17.67 -9.93
N PHE A 179 11.88 -18.98 -9.83
CA PHE A 179 13.06 -19.58 -9.20
C PHE A 179 14.34 -19.26 -9.95
N GLU A 180 14.32 -19.32 -11.28
CA GLU A 180 15.48 -18.95 -12.10
C GLU A 180 15.85 -17.47 -11.90
N THR A 181 14.86 -16.57 -11.93
CA THR A 181 15.07 -15.15 -11.69
C THR A 181 15.62 -14.90 -10.30
N LEU A 182 15.07 -15.54 -9.26
CA LEU A 182 15.55 -15.41 -7.89
C LEU A 182 17.00 -15.87 -7.77
N SER A 183 17.35 -17.04 -8.32
CA SER A 183 18.71 -17.59 -8.30
C SER A 183 19.72 -16.64 -8.95
N LYS A 184 19.38 -16.06 -10.11
CA LYS A 184 20.23 -15.06 -10.78
C LYS A 184 20.32 -13.75 -10.00
N ALA A 185 19.20 -13.27 -9.41
CA ALA A 185 19.20 -12.07 -8.60
C ALA A 185 20.07 -12.22 -7.34
N MET A 186 20.09 -13.40 -6.71
CA MET A 186 21.00 -13.70 -5.60
C MET A 186 22.48 -13.54 -5.99
N SER A 187 22.86 -13.88 -7.22
CA SER A 187 24.27 -13.79 -7.66
C SER A 187 24.75 -12.35 -7.88
N ILE A 188 23.84 -11.41 -8.10
CA ILE A 188 24.20 -10.00 -8.33
C ILE A 188 23.84 -9.09 -7.15
N TYR A 189 23.09 -9.59 -6.16
CA TYR A 189 22.55 -8.79 -5.05
C TYR A 189 23.61 -8.01 -4.29
N ASP A 190 24.75 -8.62 -3.99
CA ASP A 190 25.83 -7.96 -3.24
C ASP A 190 26.50 -6.82 -4.01
N GLN A 191 26.37 -6.80 -5.34
CA GLN A 191 26.89 -5.76 -6.21
C GLN A 191 25.94 -4.57 -6.38
N VAL A 192 24.69 -4.69 -5.92
CA VAL A 192 23.71 -3.60 -6.01
C VAL A 192 24.00 -2.57 -4.92
N GLU A 193 24.39 -1.38 -5.33
CA GLU A 193 24.57 -0.22 -4.46
C GLU A 193 23.56 0.87 -4.83
N LEU A 194 22.72 1.29 -3.89
CA LEU A 194 21.69 2.31 -4.08
C LEU A 194 21.86 3.44 -3.07
N ASN A 195 21.82 4.67 -3.54
CA ASN A 195 21.99 5.86 -2.70
C ASN A 195 20.73 6.15 -1.85
N ASN A 196 19.57 5.72 -2.31
CA ASN A 196 18.29 5.90 -1.62
C ASN A 196 17.48 4.60 -1.66
N LEU A 197 17.22 4.03 -0.49
CA LEU A 197 16.54 2.75 -0.35
C LEU A 197 15.06 2.90 0.05
N GLY A 198 14.62 4.09 0.41
CA GLY A 198 13.27 4.29 0.95
C GLY A 198 13.01 3.49 2.23
N ARG A 199 11.74 3.35 2.61
CA ARG A 199 11.35 2.70 3.86
C ARG A 199 11.54 1.18 3.86
N MET A 200 11.29 0.53 2.73
CA MET A 200 11.45 -0.91 2.53
C MET A 200 12.80 -1.21 1.87
N ALA A 201 13.89 -0.90 2.58
CA ALA A 201 15.25 -0.92 2.06
C ALA A 201 15.64 -2.26 1.41
N ASP A 202 15.38 -3.38 2.10
CA ASP A 202 15.68 -4.72 1.60
C ASP A 202 14.88 -5.03 0.33
N PHE A 203 13.58 -4.73 0.34
CA PHE A 203 12.73 -4.92 -0.83
C PHE A 203 13.21 -4.07 -2.01
N THR A 204 13.60 -2.83 -1.79
CA THR A 204 14.10 -1.92 -2.84
C THR A 204 15.36 -2.47 -3.48
N ARG A 205 16.32 -2.92 -2.68
CA ARG A 205 17.59 -3.48 -3.18
C ARG A 205 17.37 -4.80 -3.93
N TRP A 206 16.55 -5.70 -3.38
CA TRP A 206 16.17 -6.94 -4.05
C TRP A 206 15.38 -6.68 -5.33
N GLY A 207 14.45 -5.72 -5.30
CA GLY A 207 13.65 -5.35 -6.46
C GLY A 207 14.49 -4.85 -7.62
N TYR A 208 15.52 -4.06 -7.33
CA TYR A 208 16.52 -3.64 -8.31
C TYR A 208 17.21 -4.85 -8.95
N ALA A 209 17.78 -5.74 -8.13
CA ALA A 209 18.46 -6.95 -8.63
C ALA A 209 17.54 -7.84 -9.47
N ILE A 210 16.29 -8.04 -9.03
CA ILE A 210 15.28 -8.83 -9.74
C ILE A 210 14.95 -8.19 -11.09
N ALA A 211 14.74 -6.87 -11.14
CA ALA A 211 14.42 -6.15 -12.36
C ALA A 211 15.57 -6.18 -13.39
N GLU A 212 16.82 -6.10 -12.93
CA GLU A 212 17.99 -6.28 -13.80
C GLU A 212 17.98 -7.68 -14.45
N VAL A 213 17.78 -8.73 -13.67
CA VAL A 213 17.73 -10.11 -14.17
C VAL A 213 16.58 -10.33 -15.14
N LEU A 214 15.44 -9.68 -14.92
CA LEU A 214 14.28 -9.76 -15.80
C LEU A 214 14.48 -8.96 -17.12
N GLY A 215 15.58 -8.22 -17.27
CA GLY A 215 15.83 -7.37 -18.43
C GLY A 215 14.94 -6.13 -18.48
N ILE A 216 14.28 -5.79 -17.37
CA ILE A 216 13.47 -4.58 -17.21
C ILE A 216 14.37 -3.37 -16.94
N GLY A 217 15.45 -3.58 -16.17
CA GLY A 217 16.35 -2.56 -15.64
C GLY A 217 15.95 -2.11 -14.23
N GLY A 218 16.93 -2.06 -13.33
CA GLY A 218 16.72 -1.68 -11.94
C GLY A 218 16.22 -0.25 -11.76
N ASP A 219 16.74 0.67 -12.58
CA ASP A 219 16.30 2.08 -12.55
C ASP A 219 14.82 2.24 -12.94
N LYS A 220 14.34 1.47 -13.93
CA LYS A 220 12.92 1.47 -14.33
C LYS A 220 12.03 0.92 -13.21
N PHE A 221 12.49 -0.09 -12.47
CA PHE A 221 11.78 -0.55 -11.27
C PHE A 221 11.75 0.52 -10.18
N LEU A 222 12.87 1.20 -9.90
CA LEU A 222 12.90 2.28 -8.90
C LEU A 222 11.94 3.41 -9.26
N GLU A 223 11.92 3.83 -10.53
CA GLU A 223 10.98 4.83 -11.02
C GLU A 223 9.52 4.37 -10.82
N ALA A 224 9.19 3.13 -11.23
CA ALA A 224 7.86 2.57 -11.05
C ALA A 224 7.45 2.50 -9.56
N TYR A 225 8.38 2.13 -8.69
CA TYR A 225 8.13 2.02 -7.25
C TYR A 225 7.93 3.39 -6.60
N LEU A 226 8.78 4.37 -6.90
CA LEU A 226 8.65 5.74 -6.40
C LEU A 226 7.35 6.41 -6.90
N ASN A 227 7.04 6.26 -8.19
CA ASN A 227 5.78 6.78 -8.74
C ASN A 227 4.56 6.15 -8.07
N ASN A 228 4.61 4.85 -7.77
CA ASN A 228 3.54 4.17 -7.05
C ASN A 228 3.35 4.72 -5.64
N GLN A 229 4.44 4.97 -4.89
CA GLN A 229 4.37 5.57 -3.56
C GLN A 229 3.83 7.00 -3.61
N ASN A 230 4.26 7.82 -4.57
CA ASN A 230 3.76 9.19 -4.74
C ASN A 230 2.26 9.20 -5.06
N ASN A 231 1.80 8.35 -5.97
CA ASN A 231 0.37 8.23 -6.29
C ASN A 231 -0.44 7.79 -5.08
N ALA A 232 0.08 6.85 -4.29
CA ALA A 232 -0.55 6.41 -3.05
C ALA A 232 -0.75 7.57 -2.06
N ASN A 233 0.25 8.43 -1.91
CA ASN A 233 0.17 9.61 -1.05
C ASN A 233 -0.86 10.64 -1.56
N ILE A 234 -0.94 10.85 -2.88
CA ILE A 234 -1.96 11.71 -3.49
C ILE A 234 -3.36 11.16 -3.21
N GLU A 235 -3.61 9.87 -3.46
CA GLU A 235 -4.90 9.25 -3.19
C GLU A 235 -5.30 9.31 -1.70
N ALA A 236 -4.34 9.16 -0.79
CA ALA A 236 -4.58 9.34 0.63
C ALA A 236 -4.98 10.77 0.99
N LEU A 237 -4.33 11.76 0.38
CA LEU A 237 -4.69 13.16 0.53
C LEU A 237 -6.07 13.45 -0.06
N GLU A 238 -6.39 12.91 -1.23
CA GLU A 238 -7.71 13.05 -1.87
C GLU A 238 -8.84 12.43 -1.04
N SER A 239 -8.56 11.33 -0.35
CA SER A 239 -9.52 10.70 0.56
C SER A 239 -9.74 11.48 1.86
N HIS A 240 -8.84 12.41 2.23
CA HIS A 240 -8.90 13.22 3.44
C HIS A 240 -9.32 14.66 3.10
N PRO A 241 -10.53 15.13 3.49
CA PRO A 241 -11.06 16.42 3.05
C PRO A 241 -10.11 17.63 3.23
N VAL A 242 -9.45 17.72 4.39
CA VAL A 242 -8.44 18.78 4.65
C VAL A 242 -7.17 18.55 3.82
N GLY A 243 -6.80 17.27 3.59
CA GLY A 243 -5.64 16.91 2.77
C GLY A 243 -5.82 17.33 1.33
N PHE A 244 -6.96 16.98 0.76
CA PHE A 244 -7.31 17.35 -0.62
C PHE A 244 -7.40 18.86 -0.80
N ALA A 245 -8.08 19.55 0.11
CA ALA A 245 -8.13 21.02 0.09
C ALA A 245 -6.73 21.65 0.16
N MET A 246 -5.84 21.13 1.03
CA MET A 246 -4.47 21.61 1.14
C MET A 246 -3.64 21.34 -0.12
N TYR A 247 -3.75 20.13 -0.68
CA TYR A 247 -3.06 19.76 -1.91
C TYR A 247 -3.44 20.70 -3.06
N LYS A 248 -4.75 20.92 -3.26
CA LYS A 248 -5.29 21.84 -4.27
C LYS A 248 -4.93 23.30 -3.97
N PHE A 249 -4.97 23.72 -2.71
CA PHE A 249 -4.59 25.07 -2.31
C PHE A 249 -3.16 25.45 -2.67
N MET A 250 -2.25 24.49 -2.60
CA MET A 250 -0.84 24.68 -2.93
C MET A 250 -0.48 24.36 -4.38
N GLU A 251 -1.43 23.92 -5.21
CA GLU A 251 -1.15 23.51 -6.61
C GLU A 251 -0.44 24.60 -7.42
N ASP A 252 -0.88 25.85 -7.26
CA ASP A 252 -0.34 27.02 -7.97
C ASP A 252 0.54 27.94 -7.08
N LYS A 253 0.92 27.47 -5.88
CA LYS A 253 1.67 28.28 -4.91
C LYS A 253 2.97 27.60 -4.51
N THR A 254 4.05 28.36 -4.49
CA THR A 254 5.34 27.90 -3.95
C THR A 254 5.45 28.13 -2.45
N VAL A 255 4.88 29.23 -1.94
CA VAL A 255 4.92 29.57 -0.51
C VAL A 255 3.62 30.26 -0.11
N TRP A 256 3.14 29.96 1.09
CA TRP A 256 2.06 30.66 1.76
C TRP A 256 2.38 30.85 3.25
N SER A 257 1.98 32.00 3.83
CA SER A 257 2.11 32.25 5.26
C SER A 257 0.88 32.98 5.80
N GLY A 258 0.44 32.61 6.99
CA GLY A 258 -0.69 33.23 7.64
C GLY A 258 -1.13 32.55 8.93
N SER A 259 -2.17 33.11 9.57
CA SER A 259 -2.73 32.50 10.76
C SER A 259 -3.52 31.24 10.45
N PRO A 260 -3.67 30.30 11.41
CA PRO A 260 -4.54 29.13 11.23
C PRO A 260 -5.99 29.46 10.84
N THR A 261 -6.50 30.61 11.31
CA THR A 261 -7.84 31.07 10.94
C THR A 261 -7.90 31.47 9.48
N LYS A 262 -6.89 32.21 8.99
CA LYS A 262 -6.80 32.61 7.59
C LYS A 262 -6.66 31.37 6.69
N LEU A 263 -5.80 30.41 7.08
CA LEU A 263 -5.66 29.17 6.33
C LEU A 263 -6.99 28.40 6.23
N LEU A 264 -7.74 28.29 7.33
CA LEU A 264 -9.03 27.61 7.32
C LEU A 264 -10.01 28.27 6.32
N SER A 265 -10.10 29.59 6.34
CA SER A 265 -10.95 30.33 5.39
C SER A 265 -10.53 30.13 3.93
N GLU A 266 -9.22 30.11 3.64
CA GLU A 266 -8.71 29.79 2.28
C GLU A 266 -9.07 28.36 1.86
N LEU A 267 -8.93 27.39 2.76
CA LEU A 267 -9.30 25.99 2.47
C LEU A 267 -10.82 25.81 2.30
N GLU A 268 -11.66 26.60 2.99
CA GLU A 268 -13.11 26.61 2.78
C GLU A 268 -13.47 27.09 1.37
N ILE A 269 -12.75 28.10 0.86
CA ILE A 269 -12.92 28.57 -0.52
C ILE A 269 -12.57 27.47 -1.51
N VAL A 270 -11.40 26.82 -1.34
CA VAL A 270 -10.97 25.69 -2.18
C VAL A 270 -11.99 24.55 -2.11
N ALA A 271 -12.46 24.21 -0.91
CA ALA A 271 -13.46 23.17 -0.73
C ALA A 271 -14.75 23.45 -1.50
N GLY A 272 -15.17 24.70 -1.59
CA GLY A 272 -16.32 25.09 -2.39
C GLY A 272 -16.11 24.90 -3.89
N PHE A 273 -14.93 25.24 -4.43
CA PHE A 273 -14.57 25.06 -5.84
C PHE A 273 -14.44 23.57 -6.20
N GLU A 274 -13.74 22.79 -5.39
CA GLU A 274 -13.45 21.37 -5.61
C GLU A 274 -14.61 20.46 -5.16
N LYS A 275 -15.71 21.03 -4.66
CA LYS A 275 -16.89 20.29 -4.15
C LYS A 275 -16.55 19.28 -3.05
N ILE A 276 -15.58 19.64 -2.18
CA ILE A 276 -15.19 18.79 -1.05
C ILE A 276 -16.30 18.80 0.00
N ASP A 277 -16.64 17.61 0.52
CA ASP A 277 -17.64 17.49 1.59
C ASP A 277 -17.11 18.03 2.93
N THR A 278 -17.47 19.27 3.25
CA THR A 278 -17.14 19.94 4.51
C THR A 278 -18.00 19.49 5.69
N THR A 279 -19.01 18.62 5.46
CA THR A 279 -19.83 18.01 6.53
C THR A 279 -19.16 16.76 7.11
N ASN A 280 -18.21 16.20 6.39
CA ASN A 280 -17.41 15.04 6.81
C ASN A 280 -16.73 15.30 8.16
N SER A 281 -16.72 14.31 9.05
CA SER A 281 -16.11 14.38 10.38
C SER A 281 -14.61 14.68 10.36
N ASN A 282 -13.92 14.42 9.23
CA ASN A 282 -12.51 14.72 9.02
C ASN A 282 -12.27 16.16 8.54
N TRP A 283 -13.30 16.93 8.20
CA TRP A 283 -13.16 18.36 7.94
C TRP A 283 -12.87 19.14 9.22
N ALA A 284 -12.10 20.19 9.09
CA ALA A 284 -11.76 21.08 10.22
C ALA A 284 -12.77 22.23 10.33
N LYS A 285 -13.56 22.23 11.40
CA LYS A 285 -14.52 23.31 11.68
C LYS A 285 -13.93 24.47 12.49
N THR A 286 -12.73 24.32 13.01
CA THR A 286 -12.04 25.34 13.81
C THR A 286 -10.53 25.31 13.55
N PRO A 287 -9.79 26.41 13.77
CA PRO A 287 -8.33 26.46 13.57
C PRO A 287 -7.56 25.45 14.43
N ASN A 288 -8.07 25.11 15.61
CA ASN A 288 -7.44 24.09 16.46
C ASN A 288 -7.60 22.68 15.87
N VAL A 289 -8.79 22.38 15.34
CA VAL A 289 -9.04 21.12 14.64
C VAL A 289 -8.24 21.04 13.35
N LEU A 290 -8.15 22.15 12.57
CA LEU A 290 -7.29 22.22 11.39
C LEU A 290 -5.85 21.84 11.73
N SER A 291 -5.34 22.40 12.81
CA SER A 291 -3.98 22.12 13.28
C SER A 291 -3.76 20.63 13.58
N ARG A 292 -4.74 19.93 14.14
CA ARG A 292 -4.69 18.50 14.40
C ARG A 292 -4.75 17.70 13.09
N ARG A 293 -5.69 18.04 12.20
CA ARG A 293 -5.84 17.37 10.89
C ARG A 293 -4.58 17.51 10.02
N LEU A 294 -3.96 18.68 9.99
CA LEU A 294 -2.67 18.87 9.28
C LEU A 294 -1.56 17.99 9.85
N ASN A 295 -1.52 17.77 11.17
CA ASN A 295 -0.54 16.84 11.75
C ASN A 295 -0.80 15.38 11.38
N GLU A 296 -2.07 14.98 11.24
CA GLU A 296 -2.48 13.62 10.85
C GLU A 296 -1.99 13.27 9.44
N ILE A 297 -1.93 14.25 8.53
CA ILE A 297 -1.53 14.08 7.12
C ILE A 297 -0.15 14.67 6.80
N LYS A 298 0.65 15.02 7.81
CA LYS A 298 1.92 15.73 7.63
C LYS A 298 2.90 14.96 6.74
N SER A 299 3.03 13.66 6.93
CA SER A 299 3.91 12.82 6.12
C SER A 299 3.44 12.75 4.66
N ASN A 300 2.15 12.52 4.41
CA ASN A 300 1.62 12.50 3.03
C ASN A 300 1.82 13.84 2.31
N LEU A 301 1.64 14.97 3.01
CA LEU A 301 1.92 16.29 2.45
C LEU A 301 3.40 16.44 2.09
N LEU A 302 4.30 16.02 2.99
CA LEU A 302 5.75 16.10 2.76
C LEU A 302 6.17 15.23 1.56
N ASP A 303 5.62 14.03 1.44
CA ASP A 303 5.93 13.09 0.36
C ASP A 303 5.46 13.60 -1.02
N VAL A 304 4.43 14.46 -1.06
CA VAL A 304 4.01 15.17 -2.30
C VAL A 304 4.66 16.56 -2.42
N GLY A 305 5.73 16.83 -1.66
CA GLY A 305 6.49 18.08 -1.75
C GLY A 305 5.86 19.28 -1.03
N ILE A 306 4.91 19.08 -0.13
CA ILE A 306 4.28 20.15 0.65
C ILE A 306 4.72 20.08 2.11
N GLU A 307 5.57 21.00 2.53
CA GLU A 307 6.02 21.12 3.91
C GLU A 307 5.30 22.27 4.62
N PHE A 308 4.94 22.07 5.89
CA PHE A 308 4.43 23.14 6.72
C PHE A 308 5.14 23.22 8.08
N GLU A 309 5.40 24.45 8.49
CA GLU A 309 5.99 24.80 9.77
C GLU A 309 5.06 25.70 10.57
N ARG A 310 5.18 25.66 11.90
CA ARG A 310 4.43 26.51 12.82
C ARG A 310 5.36 27.32 13.68
N SER A 311 5.14 28.60 13.73
CA SER A 311 5.86 29.48 14.67
C SER A 311 5.38 29.21 16.11
N LYS A 312 6.37 29.15 17.05
CA LYS A 312 6.11 29.10 18.49
C LYS A 312 6.14 30.54 18.99
N GLY A 313 4.97 31.12 19.33
CA GLY A 313 4.92 32.47 19.85
C GLY A 313 3.49 33.03 20.05
N LYS A 314 3.36 34.28 20.45
CA LYS A 314 2.06 34.96 20.61
C LYS A 314 1.28 35.05 19.28
N ASN A 315 1.97 35.20 18.16
CA ASN A 315 1.39 35.16 16.83
C ASN A 315 1.63 33.73 16.26
N ARG A 316 0.59 32.88 16.32
CA ARG A 316 0.63 31.56 15.73
C ARG A 316 0.53 31.68 14.20
N GLU A 317 1.65 31.56 13.51
CA GLU A 317 1.70 31.52 12.04
C GLU A 317 1.99 30.10 11.54
N ILE A 318 1.40 29.76 10.41
CA ILE A 318 1.70 28.59 9.63
C ILE A 318 2.38 29.07 8.35
N LYS A 319 3.56 28.53 8.06
CA LYS A 319 4.24 28.70 6.77
C LYS A 319 4.15 27.38 6.02
N ILE A 320 3.73 27.42 4.78
CA ILE A 320 3.60 26.27 3.90
C ILE A 320 4.49 26.52 2.70
N THR A 321 5.29 25.54 2.33
CA THR A 321 6.21 25.60 1.18
C THR A 321 5.96 24.39 0.30
N ARG A 322 5.88 24.58 -1.01
CA ARG A 322 5.88 23.51 -2.02
C ARG A 322 7.27 23.47 -2.65
N MET A 323 7.90 22.29 -2.56
CA MET A 323 9.23 21.98 -3.14
C MET A 323 9.12 21.53 -4.58
#